data_8a26f77e49d62cf61476a62163fabed9
#
_entry.id   8a26f77e49d62cf61476a62163fabed9
#
_cell.length_a   1.000
_cell.length_b   1.000
_cell.length_c   1.000
_cell.angle_alpha   90.00
_cell.angle_beta   90.00
_cell.angle_gamma   90.00
#
_symmetry.space_group_name_H-M   'P 1'
#
loop_
_entity.id
_entity.type
_entity.pdbx_description
1 polymer ?
#
loop_
_entity_poly.entity_id
_entity_poly.type
_entity_poly.pdbx_seq_one_letter_code
_entity_poly.pdbx_strand_id
1 'polypeptide(L)'
;ALQLSYICSNVNMAIADDYDQPIGLCGVVPGGVIWMVATDKLFENKKYRIQLIRKGRKWVESLLKKYKVLYNFVYAENDSAIKWLKSLGFTFIQYHEHYGMQGKPFYEFLRIA
;
A
#
# COMPACT_ATOMS: atom_id res chain seq x y z
N ALA A 1 -13.38 -7.62 12.01
CA ALA A 1 -12.40 -6.56 11.75
C ALA A 1 -11.17 -7.13 11.04
N LEU A 2 -10.49 -6.30 10.26
CA LEU A 2 -9.22 -6.70 9.66
C LEU A 2 -8.18 -6.93 10.75
N GLN A 3 -7.41 -7.99 10.59
CA GLN A 3 -6.30 -8.29 11.47
C GLN A 3 -5.00 -8.02 10.73
N LEU A 4 -4.10 -7.25 11.35
CA LEU A 4 -2.78 -6.98 10.82
C LEU A 4 -1.74 -7.61 11.73
N SER A 5 -0.92 -8.48 11.16
CA SER A 5 0.09 -9.22 11.89
C SER A 5 1.44 -9.07 11.20
N TYR A 6 2.49 -8.81 11.98
CA TYR A 6 3.84 -8.83 11.45
C TYR A 6 4.25 -10.26 11.12
N ILE A 7 4.68 -10.49 9.89
CA ILE A 7 5.14 -11.80 9.42
C ILE A 7 6.65 -11.96 9.49
N CYS A 8 7.36 -10.88 9.81
CA CYS A 8 8.76 -10.92 10.16
C CYS A 8 9.07 -9.76 11.10
N SER A 9 10.27 -9.75 11.65
CA SER A 9 10.63 -8.94 12.80
C SER A 9 10.59 -7.42 12.60
N ASN A 10 10.38 -6.91 11.39
CA ASN A 10 10.42 -5.47 11.19
C ASN A 10 9.17 -4.88 10.55
N VAL A 11 9.01 -4.93 9.23
CA VAL A 11 8.07 -4.04 8.55
C VAL A 11 7.11 -4.70 7.58
N ASN A 12 7.13 -6.02 7.50
CA ASN A 12 6.21 -6.74 6.63
C ASN A 12 4.99 -7.18 7.42
N MET A 13 3.80 -6.95 6.87
CA MET A 13 2.54 -7.23 7.54
C MET A 13 1.63 -8.07 6.67
N ALA A 14 0.96 -9.04 7.29
CA ALA A 14 -0.13 -9.77 6.68
C ALA A 14 -1.46 -9.12 7.09
N ILE A 15 -2.39 -9.05 6.15
CA ILE A 15 -3.74 -8.54 6.37
C ILE A 15 -4.70 -9.72 6.26
N ALA A 16 -5.48 -9.97 7.30
CA ALA A 16 -6.44 -11.06 7.33
C ALA A 16 -7.86 -10.54 7.54
N ASP A 17 -8.84 -11.30 7.05
CA ASP A 17 -10.25 -11.00 7.25
C ASP A 17 -10.76 -11.50 8.62
N ASP A 18 -12.07 -11.38 8.85
CA ASP A 18 -12.71 -11.79 10.11
C ASP A 18 -12.60 -13.29 10.40
N TYR A 19 -12.31 -14.08 9.37
CA TYR A 19 -12.17 -15.53 9.47
C TYR A 19 -10.70 -15.97 9.47
N ASP A 20 -9.78 -15.04 9.73
CA ASP A 20 -8.34 -15.26 9.76
C ASP A 20 -7.77 -15.77 8.41
N GLN A 21 -8.44 -15.41 7.32
CA GLN A 21 -7.95 -15.74 5.98
C GLN A 21 -7.08 -14.60 5.45
N PRO A 22 -5.88 -14.90 4.92
CA PRO A 22 -5.02 -13.86 4.38
C PRO A 22 -5.63 -13.25 3.11
N ILE A 23 -5.79 -11.93 3.10
CA ILE A 23 -6.33 -11.18 1.97
C ILE A 23 -5.40 -10.09 1.47
N GLY A 24 -4.26 -9.91 2.11
CA GLY A 24 -3.25 -8.97 1.64
C GLY A 24 -1.94 -9.10 2.39
N LEU A 25 -0.89 -8.60 1.75
CA LEU A 25 0.44 -8.46 2.31
C LEU A 25 0.95 -7.08 1.99
N CYS A 26 1.65 -6.46 2.91
CA CYS A 26 2.29 -5.17 2.65
C CYS A 26 3.60 -5.07 3.42
N GLY A 27 4.47 -4.18 2.98
CA GLY A 27 5.75 -4.00 3.62
C GLY A 27 6.54 -2.85 3.03
N VAL A 28 7.77 -2.71 3.50
CA VAL A 28 8.72 -1.74 2.99
C VAL A 28 10.08 -2.41 2.84
N VAL A 29 10.74 -2.14 1.72
CA VAL A 29 12.11 -2.58 1.46
C VAL A 29 13.05 -1.49 1.96
N PRO A 30 14.26 -1.83 2.47
CA PRO A 30 15.25 -0.82 2.86
C PRO A 30 15.43 0.26 1.80
N GLY A 31 15.41 1.53 2.24
CA GLY A 31 15.43 2.67 1.33
C GLY A 31 14.08 3.34 1.19
N GLY A 32 12.99 2.73 1.66
CA GLY A 32 11.66 3.33 1.68
C GLY A 32 10.75 2.94 0.51
N VAL A 33 11.07 1.85 -0.19
CA VAL A 33 10.20 1.33 -1.25
C VAL A 33 9.05 0.57 -0.60
N ILE A 34 7.88 1.17 -0.59
CA ILE A 34 6.66 0.59 -0.01
C ILE A 34 5.95 -0.29 -1.04
N TRP A 35 5.38 -1.41 -0.60
CA TRP A 35 4.69 -2.34 -1.49
C TRP A 35 3.46 -2.95 -0.82
N MET A 36 2.50 -3.37 -1.64
CA MET A 36 1.34 -4.10 -1.19
C MET A 36 0.84 -5.05 -2.27
N VAL A 37 0.40 -6.23 -1.85
CA VAL A 37 -0.31 -7.19 -2.68
C VAL A 37 -1.61 -7.54 -1.95
N ALA A 38 -2.73 -7.46 -2.65
CA ALA A 38 -4.03 -7.72 -2.05
C ALA A 38 -4.95 -8.46 -3.01
N THR A 39 -5.87 -9.23 -2.45
CA THR A 39 -6.97 -9.82 -3.21
C THR A 39 -8.09 -8.81 -3.37
N ASP A 40 -8.97 -9.05 -4.34
CA ASP A 40 -10.14 -8.19 -4.57
C ASP A 40 -11.04 -8.08 -3.34
N LYS A 41 -11.08 -9.13 -2.52
CA LYS A 41 -11.89 -9.17 -1.30
C LYS A 41 -11.59 -8.00 -0.37
N LEU A 42 -10.33 -7.58 -0.28
CA LEU A 42 -9.94 -6.47 0.58
C LEU A 42 -10.58 -5.16 0.14
N PHE A 43 -10.67 -4.91 -1.17
CA PHE A 43 -11.19 -3.66 -1.71
C PHE A 43 -12.70 -3.70 -1.99
N GLU A 44 -13.29 -4.86 -2.16
CA GLU A 44 -14.73 -5.01 -2.40
C GLU A 44 -15.57 -4.78 -1.15
N ASN A 45 -15.04 -5.12 0.02
CA ASN A 45 -15.75 -4.97 1.28
C ASN A 45 -15.55 -3.56 1.83
N LYS A 46 -16.64 -2.78 1.90
CA LYS A 46 -16.59 -1.39 2.38
C LYS A 46 -16.01 -1.28 3.79
N LYS A 47 -16.40 -2.20 4.68
CA LYS A 47 -15.92 -2.22 6.07
C LYS A 47 -14.41 -2.43 6.12
N TYR A 48 -13.90 -3.35 5.28
CA TYR A 48 -12.46 -3.61 5.18
C TYR A 48 -11.72 -2.43 4.59
N ARG A 49 -12.28 -1.76 3.58
CA ARG A 49 -11.65 -0.57 3.00
C ARG A 49 -11.46 0.53 4.03
N ILE A 50 -12.49 0.80 4.84
CA ILE A 50 -12.41 1.82 5.88
C ILE A 50 -11.35 1.47 6.92
N GLN A 51 -11.30 0.22 7.34
CA GLN A 51 -10.31 -0.24 8.30
C GLN A 51 -8.90 -0.20 7.73
N LEU A 52 -8.75 -0.55 6.45
CA LEU A 52 -7.47 -0.50 5.77
C LEU A 52 -6.93 0.93 5.71
N ILE A 53 -7.78 1.92 5.43
CA ILE A 53 -7.38 3.33 5.42
C ILE A 53 -6.93 3.74 6.83
N ARG A 54 -7.72 3.45 7.84
CA ARG A 54 -7.43 3.83 9.22
C ARG A 54 -6.13 3.21 9.72
N LYS A 55 -5.99 1.91 9.55
CA LYS A 55 -4.79 1.18 9.99
C LYS A 55 -3.59 1.50 9.11
N GLY A 56 -3.83 1.69 7.82
CA GLY A 56 -2.79 2.06 6.87
C GLY A 56 -2.18 3.42 7.17
N ARG A 57 -2.97 4.40 7.57
CA ARG A 57 -2.46 5.71 7.97
C ARG A 57 -1.50 5.61 9.15
N LYS A 58 -1.86 4.84 10.17
CA LYS A 58 -1.00 4.62 11.34
C LYS A 58 0.28 3.90 10.94
N TRP A 59 0.19 2.91 10.08
CA TRP A 59 1.35 2.16 9.61
C TRP A 59 2.29 3.06 8.82
N VAL A 60 1.78 3.83 7.88
CA VAL A 60 2.58 4.77 7.08
C VAL A 60 3.25 5.81 7.98
N GLU A 61 2.53 6.39 8.94
CA GLU A 61 3.10 7.34 9.87
C GLU A 61 4.23 6.72 10.70
N SER A 62 4.08 5.46 11.11
CA SER A 62 5.15 4.76 11.84
C SER A 62 6.38 4.54 10.95
N LEU A 63 6.18 4.23 9.68
CA LEU A 63 7.27 4.06 8.71
C LEU A 63 8.01 5.38 8.44
N LEU A 64 7.29 6.49 8.40
CA LEU A 64 7.89 7.81 8.14
C LEU A 64 8.82 8.27 9.27
N LYS A 65 8.70 7.69 10.45
CA LYS A 65 9.65 7.93 11.54
C LYS A 65 11.01 7.29 11.25
N LYS A 66 11.02 6.19 10.51
CA LYS A 66 12.23 5.44 10.16
C LYS A 66 12.74 5.81 8.77
N TYR A 67 11.84 5.94 7.82
CA TYR A 67 12.16 6.29 6.43
C TYR A 67 11.63 7.68 6.16
N LYS A 68 12.48 8.60 5.77
CA LYS A 68 12.06 9.99 5.52
C LYS A 68 11.19 10.12 4.27
N VAL A 69 11.32 9.19 3.35
CA VAL A 69 10.55 9.14 2.10
C VAL A 69 10.07 7.71 1.89
N LEU A 70 8.80 7.56 1.55
CA LEU A 70 8.22 6.31 1.09
C LEU A 70 7.78 6.51 -0.36
N TYR A 71 8.11 5.57 -1.24
CA TYR A 71 7.85 5.73 -2.67
C TYR A 71 7.70 4.39 -3.38
N ASN A 72 7.08 4.41 -4.53
CA ASN A 72 7.03 3.31 -5.49
C ASN A 72 6.28 3.76 -6.74
N PHE A 73 5.96 2.79 -7.57
CA PHE A 73 5.15 2.95 -8.76
C PHE A 73 3.87 2.14 -8.62
N VAL A 74 2.77 2.62 -9.20
CA VAL A 74 1.49 1.91 -9.23
C VAL A 74 0.96 1.90 -10.66
N TYR A 75 0.43 0.75 -11.08
CA TYR A 75 -0.20 0.63 -12.40
C TYR A 75 -1.35 1.64 -12.53
N ALA A 76 -1.33 2.41 -13.62
CA ALA A 76 -2.26 3.54 -13.79
C ALA A 76 -3.73 3.14 -13.85
N GLU A 77 -4.02 1.88 -14.19
CA GLU A 77 -5.39 1.36 -14.24
C GLU A 77 -5.84 0.68 -12.94
N ASN A 78 -4.96 0.62 -11.94
CA ASN A 78 -5.30 0.05 -10.63
C ASN A 78 -5.98 1.11 -9.76
N ASP A 79 -7.25 1.37 -10.04
CA ASP A 79 -8.02 2.43 -9.38
C ASP A 79 -8.15 2.24 -7.87
N SER A 80 -8.31 1.00 -7.42
CA SER A 80 -8.44 0.71 -5.98
C SER A 80 -7.17 1.07 -5.22
N ALA A 81 -6.01 0.69 -5.76
CA ALA A 81 -4.73 1.02 -5.14
C ALA A 81 -4.47 2.53 -5.17
N ILE A 82 -4.79 3.21 -6.27
CA ILE A 82 -4.62 4.66 -6.40
C ILE A 82 -5.46 5.40 -5.37
N LYS A 83 -6.73 5.03 -5.20
CA LYS A 83 -7.62 5.64 -4.20
C LYS A 83 -7.10 5.41 -2.79
N TRP A 84 -6.62 4.20 -2.51
CA TRP A 84 -6.07 3.89 -1.20
C TRP A 84 -4.81 4.71 -0.91
N LEU A 85 -3.89 4.78 -1.86
CA LEU A 85 -2.66 5.58 -1.72
C LEU A 85 -2.96 7.05 -1.49
N LYS A 86 -3.94 7.61 -2.21
CA LYS A 86 -4.36 9.01 -2.00
C LYS A 86 -4.91 9.19 -0.58
N SER A 87 -5.69 8.24 -0.08
CA SER A 87 -6.24 8.31 1.28
C SER A 87 -5.18 8.24 2.36
N LEU A 88 -4.01 7.66 2.05
CA LEU A 88 -2.86 7.59 2.96
C LEU A 88 -1.95 8.82 2.86
N GLY A 89 -2.28 9.78 2.03
CA GLY A 89 -1.53 11.03 1.89
C GLY A 89 -0.38 10.96 0.89
N PHE A 90 -0.32 9.95 0.03
CA PHE A 90 0.69 9.90 -1.02
C PHE A 90 0.37 10.89 -2.14
N THR A 91 1.42 11.48 -2.70
CA THR A 91 1.34 12.39 -3.83
C THR A 91 1.82 11.68 -5.08
N PHE A 92 1.08 11.83 -6.17
CA PHE A 92 1.47 11.28 -7.47
C PHE A 92 2.24 12.34 -8.22
N ILE A 93 3.53 12.08 -8.45
CA ILE A 93 4.47 13.08 -8.94
C ILE A 93 4.74 13.00 -10.42
N GLN A 94 4.54 11.83 -11.04
CA GLN A 94 4.81 11.68 -12.47
C GLN A 94 4.03 10.50 -13.04
N TYR A 95 3.54 10.67 -14.28
CA TYR A 95 2.94 9.63 -15.09
C TYR A 95 3.95 9.13 -16.10
N HIS A 96 4.17 7.83 -16.13
CA HIS A 96 5.04 7.16 -17.09
C HIS A 96 4.17 6.35 -18.04
N GLU A 97 4.05 6.80 -19.29
CA GLU A 97 3.20 6.14 -20.28
C GLU A 97 3.69 4.72 -20.59
N HIS A 98 5.00 4.52 -20.61
CA HIS A 98 5.63 3.22 -20.86
C HIS A 98 6.67 2.93 -19.79
N TYR A 99 6.35 2.02 -18.88
CA TYR A 99 7.22 1.69 -17.76
C TYR A 99 7.40 0.17 -17.65
N GLY A 100 8.61 -0.25 -17.31
CA GLY A 100 8.93 -1.66 -17.12
C GLY A 100 9.03 -2.44 -18.43
N MET A 101 9.17 -3.75 -18.32
CA MET A 101 9.41 -4.63 -19.46
C MET A 101 8.22 -4.71 -20.43
N GLN A 102 7.01 -4.52 -19.91
CA GLN A 102 5.80 -4.59 -20.74
C GLN A 102 5.38 -3.23 -21.29
N GLY A 103 6.05 -2.15 -20.91
CA GLY A 103 5.76 -0.82 -21.39
C GLY A 103 4.37 -0.29 -21.05
N LYS A 104 3.83 -0.68 -19.88
CA LYS A 104 2.50 -0.27 -19.44
C LYS A 104 2.55 1.06 -18.69
N PRO A 105 1.41 1.80 -18.60
CA PRO A 105 1.38 3.08 -17.90
C PRO A 105 1.40 2.90 -16.39
N PHE A 106 2.26 3.67 -15.71
CA PHE A 106 2.38 3.69 -14.26
C PHE A 106 2.43 5.11 -13.75
N TYR A 107 1.94 5.32 -12.53
CA TYR A 107 2.18 6.54 -11.75
C TYR A 107 3.30 6.29 -10.76
N GLU A 108 4.16 7.28 -10.64
CA GLU A 108 5.14 7.34 -9.59
C GLU A 108 4.55 8.12 -8.43
N PHE A 109 4.65 7.59 -7.20
CA PHE A 109 4.10 8.23 -6.03
C PHE A 109 5.11 8.27 -4.89
N LEU A 110 4.94 9.25 -4.00
CA LEU A 110 5.78 9.34 -2.81
C LEU A 110 5.04 10.05 -1.68
N ARG A 111 5.55 9.85 -0.47
CA ARG A 111 5.19 10.62 0.70
C ARG A 111 6.45 10.94 1.50
N ILE A 112 6.60 12.22 1.86
CA ILE A 112 7.72 12.73 2.64
C ILE A 112 7.26 12.92 4.09
N ALA A 113 8.14 12.58 5.01
CA ALA A 113 7.86 12.75 6.43
C ALA A 113 7.65 14.21 6.81
#